data_1debc8ad7146a3274d7a1d832058742c
#
_entry.id   1debc8ad7146a3274d7a1d832058742c
#
_cell.length_a   1.000
_cell.length_b   1.000
_cell.length_c   1.000
_cell.angle_alpha   90.00
_cell.angle_beta   90.00
_cell.angle_gamma   90.00
#
_symmetry.space_group_name_H-M   'P 1'
#
loop_
_entity.id
_entity.type
_entity.pdbx_description
1 polymer ?
#
loop_
_entity_poly.entity_id
_entity_poly.type
_entity_poly.pdbx_seq_one_letter_code
_entity_poly.pdbx_strand_id
1 'polypeptide(L)'
;SEAGGGKLTVTRWRAGKVEEVVIKLPVLGSYGATAPYDCPKSKRILEQGCKALAEKVAKSPHRDDPIVRSLNALALLASGDPAWLPLVKKEAQWAAGFSEDSMQTWYYGYVMILLSEYVLATGDQSVMPGLRRLALEAANGQSAVGSWGHGFAIPDGRLGGYGMMNSPGVPLTISLVMAREAGVKDPEVARAIELSARLLRFYIGKGAVPYGDHHPWIENHDDNGKCGMAAVLFNLLGEAKGAEFFSRMSSASYGPERDTGHTGNFFNIL
;
A
#
# COMPACT_ATOMS: atom_id res chain seq x y z
N SER A 1 25.57 -9.97 14.92
CA SER A 1 24.43 -10.76 14.53
C SER A 1 24.06 -11.81 15.57
N GLU A 2 22.99 -12.54 15.37
CA GLU A 2 22.57 -13.60 16.29
C GLU A 2 23.61 -14.71 16.42
N ALA A 3 24.29 -15.07 15.34
CA ALA A 3 25.41 -16.03 15.36
C ALA A 3 26.57 -15.58 16.26
N GLY A 4 26.74 -14.28 16.46
CA GLY A 4 27.71 -13.69 17.40
C GLY A 4 27.16 -13.44 18.79
N GLY A 5 26.12 -14.17 19.22
CA GLY A 5 25.50 -13.99 20.55
C GLY A 5 24.84 -12.62 20.74
N GLY A 6 24.31 -12.06 19.67
CA GLY A 6 23.65 -10.73 19.70
C GLY A 6 24.62 -9.54 19.72
N LYS A 7 25.87 -9.75 19.38
CA LYS A 7 26.85 -8.67 19.21
C LYS A 7 27.03 -8.36 17.72
N LEU A 8 26.86 -7.10 17.34
CA LEU A 8 27.16 -6.58 16.01
C LEU A 8 28.21 -5.48 16.16
N THR A 9 29.42 -5.73 15.71
CA THR A 9 30.47 -4.71 15.65
C THR A 9 30.35 -3.96 14.33
N VAL A 10 30.24 -2.63 14.42
CA VAL A 10 30.21 -1.74 13.27
C VAL A 10 31.31 -0.71 13.39
N THR A 11 32.00 -0.45 12.29
CA THR A 11 32.95 0.65 12.18
C THR A 11 32.20 1.90 11.76
N ARG A 12 32.26 2.95 12.54
CA ARG A 12 31.65 4.25 12.21
C ARG A 12 32.69 5.35 12.14
N TRP A 13 32.44 6.29 11.26
CA TRP A 13 33.16 7.55 11.25
C TRP A 13 32.30 8.63 11.96
N ARG A 14 32.90 9.32 12.95
CA ARG A 14 32.23 10.41 13.66
C ARG A 14 33.24 11.49 14.08
N ALA A 15 32.95 12.74 13.79
CA ALA A 15 33.80 13.89 14.15
C ALA A 15 35.30 13.71 13.75
N GLY A 16 35.55 13.20 12.53
CA GLY A 16 36.92 13.00 12.02
C GLY A 16 37.61 11.72 12.53
N LYS A 17 36.96 10.90 13.34
CA LYS A 17 37.55 9.68 13.90
C LYS A 17 36.80 8.44 13.43
N VAL A 18 37.57 7.38 13.16
CA VAL A 18 37.04 6.04 12.91
C VAL A 18 37.05 5.30 14.25
N GLU A 19 35.92 4.72 14.63
CA GLU A 19 35.80 3.95 15.86
C GLU A 19 34.94 2.70 15.64
N GLU A 20 35.22 1.64 16.37
CA GLU A 20 34.37 0.45 16.42
C GLU A 20 33.35 0.59 17.55
N VAL A 21 32.10 0.28 17.22
CA VAL A 21 31.00 0.30 18.19
C VAL A 21 30.32 -1.06 18.17
N VAL A 22 30.12 -1.64 19.35
CA VAL A 22 29.38 -2.88 19.51
C VAL A 22 27.91 -2.56 19.82
N ILE A 23 27.04 -2.93 18.93
CA ILE A 23 25.58 -2.84 19.09
C ILE A 23 25.10 -4.19 19.64
N LYS A 24 24.34 -4.14 20.74
CA LYS A 24 23.66 -5.32 21.27
C LYS A 24 22.33 -5.50 20.53
N LEU A 25 22.16 -6.68 19.94
CA LEU A 25 20.93 -7.08 19.25
C LEU A 25 20.21 -8.15 20.07
N PRO A 26 18.88 -8.15 20.07
CA PRO A 26 18.14 -9.25 20.68
C PRO A 26 18.44 -10.56 19.95
N VAL A 27 18.62 -11.64 20.72
CA VAL A 27 18.74 -13.00 20.17
C VAL A 27 17.35 -13.63 20.15
N LEU A 28 16.77 -13.74 18.97
CA LEU A 28 15.40 -14.26 18.79
C LEU A 28 15.39 -15.76 18.47
N GLY A 29 16.55 -16.36 18.22
CA GLY A 29 16.69 -17.76 17.86
C GLY A 29 16.69 -18.01 16.35
N SER A 30 16.66 -19.26 15.96
CA SER A 30 16.63 -19.68 14.56
C SER A 30 15.20 -19.69 14.01
N TYR A 31 15.04 -19.52 12.72
CA TYR A 31 13.76 -19.76 12.06
C TYR A 31 13.44 -21.26 12.04
N GLY A 32 12.17 -21.59 12.22
CA GLY A 32 11.65 -22.94 12.02
C GLY A 32 11.62 -23.29 10.53
N ALA A 33 11.51 -24.60 10.25
CA ALA A 33 11.44 -25.09 8.85
C ALA A 33 10.20 -24.58 8.09
N THR A 34 9.15 -24.24 8.82
CA THR A 34 7.87 -23.73 8.27
C THR A 34 7.75 -22.22 8.33
N ALA A 35 8.84 -21.50 8.64
CA ALA A 35 8.78 -20.03 8.73
C ALA A 35 8.16 -19.40 7.47
N PRO A 36 7.32 -18.36 7.66
CA PRO A 36 6.99 -17.68 8.92
C PRO A 36 5.96 -18.40 9.81
N TYR A 37 5.32 -19.46 9.32
CA TYR A 37 4.27 -20.21 10.02
C TYR A 37 4.87 -21.16 11.05
N ASP A 38 4.16 -21.37 12.15
CA ASP A 38 4.57 -22.26 13.27
C ASP A 38 6.04 -22.05 13.70
N CYS A 39 6.50 -20.81 13.64
CA CYS A 39 7.87 -20.43 13.90
C CYS A 39 7.96 -19.53 15.14
N PRO A 40 8.57 -19.98 16.25
CA PRO A 40 8.69 -19.17 17.47
C PRO A 40 9.45 -17.86 17.27
N LYS A 41 10.43 -17.82 16.35
CA LYS A 41 11.14 -16.61 16.01
C LYS A 41 10.24 -15.61 15.28
N SER A 42 9.50 -16.05 14.27
CA SER A 42 8.56 -15.21 13.54
C SER A 42 7.48 -14.64 14.46
N LYS A 43 6.95 -15.45 15.37
CA LYS A 43 5.98 -15.01 16.38
C LYS A 43 6.56 -13.90 17.28
N ARG A 44 7.78 -14.07 17.79
CA ARG A 44 8.42 -13.03 18.62
C ARG A 44 8.68 -11.74 17.84
N ILE A 45 9.09 -11.84 16.57
CA ILE A 45 9.29 -10.68 15.71
C ILE A 45 7.97 -9.92 15.52
N LEU A 46 6.89 -10.64 15.25
CA LEU A 46 5.56 -10.04 15.09
C LEU A 46 5.10 -9.35 16.38
N GLU A 47 5.16 -10.03 17.52
CA GLU A 47 4.75 -9.48 18.81
C GLU A 47 5.54 -8.22 19.19
N GLN A 48 6.87 -8.28 19.06
CA GLN A 48 7.74 -7.13 19.37
C GLN A 48 7.56 -5.99 18.37
N GLY A 49 7.39 -6.31 17.08
CA GLY A 49 7.12 -5.36 16.01
C GLY A 49 5.80 -4.61 16.24
N CYS A 50 4.72 -5.34 16.50
CA CYS A 50 3.42 -4.74 16.79
C CYS A 50 3.45 -3.85 18.03
N LYS A 51 4.12 -4.29 19.09
CA LYS A 51 4.28 -3.47 20.31
C LYS A 51 5.03 -2.17 20.04
N ALA A 52 6.17 -2.24 19.36
CA ALA A 52 6.97 -1.06 19.01
C ALA A 52 6.20 -0.13 18.08
N LEU A 53 5.46 -0.69 17.12
CA LEU A 53 4.63 0.07 16.19
C LEU A 53 3.47 0.78 16.92
N ALA A 54 2.78 0.09 17.79
CA ALA A 54 1.69 0.65 18.60
C ALA A 54 2.17 1.80 19.50
N GLU A 55 3.34 1.64 20.14
CA GLU A 55 3.96 2.71 20.91
C GLU A 55 4.30 3.94 20.06
N LYS A 56 4.80 3.73 18.83
CA LYS A 56 5.10 4.80 17.88
C LYS A 56 3.82 5.54 17.49
N VAL A 57 2.79 4.81 17.06
CA VAL A 57 1.50 5.36 16.63
C VAL A 57 0.84 6.14 17.77
N ALA A 58 0.86 5.62 18.99
CA ALA A 58 0.30 6.30 20.15
C ALA A 58 1.00 7.63 20.51
N LYS A 59 2.33 7.70 20.30
CA LYS A 59 3.14 8.88 20.67
C LYS A 59 3.09 10.04 19.68
N SER A 60 2.91 9.76 18.38
CA SER A 60 3.06 10.80 17.34
C SER A 60 2.13 10.58 16.13
N PRO A 61 0.82 10.42 16.33
CA PRO A 61 -0.09 10.10 15.23
C PRO A 61 -0.23 11.22 14.18
N HIS A 62 0.12 12.47 14.53
CA HIS A 62 -0.10 13.63 13.66
C HIS A 62 1.10 14.01 12.79
N ARG A 63 2.23 13.33 12.92
CA ARG A 63 3.47 13.65 12.18
C ARG A 63 3.75 12.71 11.01
N ASP A 64 3.06 11.59 10.97
CA ASP A 64 3.25 10.63 9.89
C ASP A 64 2.46 11.07 8.65
N ASP A 65 3.07 10.88 7.48
CA ASP A 65 2.39 10.95 6.19
C ASP A 65 1.13 10.07 6.21
N PRO A 66 0.01 10.49 5.58
CA PRO A 66 -1.24 9.73 5.58
C PRO A 66 -1.11 8.28 5.13
N ILE A 67 -0.21 7.99 4.18
CA ILE A 67 0.07 6.63 3.73
C ILE A 67 0.71 5.82 4.85
N VAL A 68 1.79 6.36 5.44
CA VAL A 68 2.51 5.71 6.55
C VAL A 68 1.57 5.47 7.72
N ARG A 69 0.73 6.43 8.05
CA ARG A 69 -0.26 6.33 9.12
C ARG A 69 -1.27 5.22 8.86
N SER A 70 -1.78 5.14 7.64
CA SER A 70 -2.72 4.08 7.22
C SER A 70 -2.07 2.70 7.25
N LEU A 71 -0.85 2.57 6.73
CA LEU A 71 -0.11 1.29 6.72
C LEU A 71 0.25 0.82 8.14
N ASN A 72 0.60 1.74 9.05
CA ASN A 72 0.84 1.41 10.45
C ASN A 72 -0.41 0.82 11.13
N ALA A 73 -1.58 1.42 10.90
CA ALA A 73 -2.84 0.92 11.43
C ALA A 73 -3.24 -0.42 10.81
N LEU A 74 -3.05 -0.57 9.49
CA LEU A 74 -3.27 -1.84 8.78
C LEU A 74 -2.39 -2.97 9.32
N ALA A 75 -1.12 -2.71 9.58
CA ALA A 75 -0.21 -3.71 10.14
C ALA A 75 -0.67 -4.18 11.53
N LEU A 76 -1.17 -3.28 12.38
CA LEU A 76 -1.74 -3.64 13.68
C LEU A 76 -3.05 -4.43 13.53
N LEU A 77 -3.92 -4.05 12.60
CA LEU A 77 -5.15 -4.78 12.31
C LEU A 77 -4.86 -6.19 11.81
N ALA A 78 -3.93 -6.32 10.86
CA ALA A 78 -3.53 -7.59 10.25
C ALA A 78 -2.87 -8.56 11.25
N SER A 79 -2.33 -8.07 12.37
CA SER A 79 -1.79 -8.93 13.43
C SER A 79 -2.86 -9.84 14.06
N GLY A 80 -4.13 -9.46 13.96
CA GLY A 80 -5.26 -10.19 14.57
C GLY A 80 -5.32 -10.08 16.09
N ASP A 81 -4.42 -9.35 16.75
CA ASP A 81 -4.41 -9.19 18.20
C ASP A 81 -5.44 -8.14 18.63
N PRO A 82 -6.49 -8.54 19.39
CA PRO A 82 -7.55 -7.64 19.83
C PRO A 82 -7.04 -6.50 20.73
N ALA A 83 -5.86 -6.62 21.31
CA ALA A 83 -5.26 -5.57 22.13
C ALA A 83 -5.02 -4.27 21.36
N TRP A 84 -4.85 -4.35 20.02
CA TRP A 84 -4.61 -3.20 19.16
C TRP A 84 -5.88 -2.56 18.59
N LEU A 85 -7.03 -3.23 18.68
CA LEU A 85 -8.28 -2.72 18.10
C LEU A 85 -8.68 -1.32 18.57
N PRO A 86 -8.52 -0.92 19.86
CA PRO A 86 -8.84 0.45 20.26
C PRO A 86 -7.99 1.50 19.55
N LEU A 87 -6.70 1.21 19.31
CA LEU A 87 -5.79 2.10 18.58
C LEU A 87 -6.15 2.13 17.08
N VAL A 88 -6.38 0.98 16.47
CA VAL A 88 -6.81 0.86 15.08
C VAL A 88 -8.14 1.60 14.85
N LYS A 89 -9.11 1.48 15.77
CA LYS A 89 -10.37 2.22 15.72
C LYS A 89 -10.15 3.74 15.70
N LYS A 90 -9.26 4.25 16.54
CA LYS A 90 -8.90 5.67 16.56
C LYS A 90 -8.33 6.12 15.22
N GLU A 91 -7.45 5.31 14.61
CA GLU A 91 -6.88 5.61 13.30
C GLU A 91 -7.92 5.51 12.18
N ALA A 92 -8.85 4.56 12.24
CA ALA A 92 -9.98 4.48 11.32
C ALA A 92 -10.93 5.69 11.44
N GLN A 93 -11.17 6.19 12.64
CA GLN A 93 -11.96 7.41 12.86
C GLN A 93 -11.26 8.65 12.26
N TRP A 94 -9.94 8.77 12.41
CA TRP A 94 -9.17 9.80 11.72
C TRP A 94 -9.30 9.66 10.21
N ALA A 95 -9.11 8.45 9.67
CA ALA A 95 -9.23 8.17 8.24
C ALA A 95 -10.63 8.52 7.69
N ALA A 96 -11.70 8.27 8.43
CA ALA A 96 -13.05 8.63 8.03
C ALA A 96 -13.29 10.15 7.92
N GLY A 97 -12.55 10.94 8.70
CA GLY A 97 -12.54 12.40 8.64
C GLY A 97 -11.50 13.00 7.70
N PHE A 98 -10.69 12.16 7.03
CA PHE A 98 -9.59 12.63 6.19
C PHE A 98 -10.07 13.48 5.03
N SER A 99 -9.35 14.58 4.76
CA SER A 99 -9.54 15.46 3.61
C SER A 99 -8.20 16.05 3.23
N GLU A 100 -7.94 16.21 1.95
CA GLU A 100 -6.71 16.78 1.40
C GLU A 100 -7.00 17.43 0.06
N ASP A 101 -6.43 18.61 -0.19
CA ASP A 101 -6.65 19.39 -1.41
C ASP A 101 -5.56 19.20 -2.46
N SER A 102 -4.42 18.63 -2.07
CA SER A 102 -3.31 18.32 -2.95
C SER A 102 -2.90 16.87 -2.81
N MET A 103 -2.39 16.25 -3.87
CA MET A 103 -1.93 14.86 -3.84
C MET A 103 -3.00 13.85 -3.38
N GLN A 104 -4.29 14.18 -3.51
CA GLN A 104 -5.42 13.37 -3.00
C GLN A 104 -5.32 11.92 -3.44
N THR A 105 -4.96 11.68 -4.69
CA THR A 105 -4.91 10.35 -5.28
C THR A 105 -3.89 9.44 -4.59
N TRP A 106 -2.80 10.01 -4.09
CA TRP A 106 -1.79 9.26 -3.34
C TRP A 106 -2.30 8.85 -1.96
N TYR A 107 -3.01 9.72 -1.29
CA TYR A 107 -3.45 9.51 0.08
C TYR A 107 -4.76 8.72 0.17
N TYR A 108 -5.74 9.06 -0.67
CA TYR A 108 -7.08 8.45 -0.63
C TYR A 108 -7.05 6.94 -0.83
N GLY A 109 -6.16 6.43 -1.69
CA GLY A 109 -6.00 5.00 -1.89
C GLY A 109 -5.74 4.25 -0.59
N TYR A 110 -4.71 4.64 0.14
CA TYR A 110 -4.31 3.96 1.38
C TYR A 110 -5.26 4.23 2.55
N VAL A 111 -5.80 5.45 2.64
CA VAL A 111 -6.80 5.81 3.66
C VAL A 111 -8.08 4.97 3.48
N MET A 112 -8.56 4.80 2.24
CA MET A 112 -9.74 3.97 1.97
C MET A 112 -9.45 2.47 2.15
N ILE A 113 -8.24 1.98 1.86
CA ILE A 113 -7.85 0.60 2.16
C ILE A 113 -7.96 0.35 3.66
N LEU A 114 -7.40 1.25 4.49
CA LEU A 114 -7.54 1.14 5.95
C LEU A 114 -8.99 1.09 6.39
N LEU A 115 -9.83 2.00 5.89
CA LEU A 115 -11.25 2.04 6.26
C LEU A 115 -12.00 0.76 5.84
N SER A 116 -11.74 0.29 4.62
CA SER A 116 -12.38 -0.92 4.09
C SER A 116 -11.99 -2.16 4.88
N GLU A 117 -10.69 -2.36 5.13
CA GLU A 117 -10.18 -3.48 5.92
C GLU A 117 -10.71 -3.42 7.36
N TYR A 118 -10.78 -2.23 7.96
CA TYR A 118 -11.33 -2.06 9.29
C TYR A 118 -12.81 -2.48 9.36
N VAL A 119 -13.62 -2.05 8.39
CA VAL A 119 -15.04 -2.44 8.32
C VAL A 119 -15.19 -3.94 8.10
N LEU A 120 -14.43 -4.51 7.16
CA LEU A 120 -14.50 -5.94 6.84
C LEU A 120 -14.05 -6.82 8.02
N ALA A 121 -13.02 -6.42 8.75
CA ALA A 121 -12.49 -7.18 9.88
C ALA A 121 -13.32 -7.05 11.17
N THR A 122 -13.95 -5.90 11.40
CA THR A 122 -14.61 -5.60 12.67
C THR A 122 -16.14 -5.53 12.60
N GLY A 123 -16.70 -5.29 11.42
CA GLY A 123 -18.12 -4.99 11.23
C GLY A 123 -18.55 -3.60 11.71
N ASP A 124 -17.62 -2.77 12.20
CA ASP A 124 -17.93 -1.42 12.71
C ASP A 124 -18.31 -0.46 11.59
N GLN A 125 -19.60 -0.14 11.49
CA GLN A 125 -20.17 0.74 10.47
C GLN A 125 -19.98 2.23 10.76
N SER A 126 -19.40 2.60 11.89
CA SER A 126 -19.26 4.01 12.30
C SER A 126 -18.40 4.86 11.34
N VAL A 127 -17.52 4.22 10.58
CA VAL A 127 -16.62 4.87 9.61
C VAL A 127 -17.15 4.85 8.17
N MET A 128 -18.25 4.15 7.90
CA MET A 128 -18.84 4.03 6.56
C MET A 128 -19.20 5.36 5.90
N PRO A 129 -19.73 6.37 6.60
CA PRO A 129 -20.00 7.67 5.97
C PRO A 129 -18.72 8.32 5.40
N GLY A 130 -17.59 8.20 6.12
CA GLY A 130 -16.29 8.69 5.64
C GLY A 130 -15.77 7.89 4.46
N LEU A 131 -15.82 6.56 4.53
CA LEU A 131 -15.42 5.69 3.42
C LEU A 131 -16.22 5.99 2.15
N ARG A 132 -17.55 6.08 2.26
CA ARG A 132 -18.41 6.40 1.13
C ARG A 132 -18.11 7.78 0.53
N ARG A 133 -17.88 8.80 1.36
CA ARG A 133 -17.51 10.14 0.91
C ARG A 133 -16.22 10.12 0.10
N LEU A 134 -15.16 9.53 0.63
CA LEU A 134 -13.86 9.43 -0.05
C LEU A 134 -13.96 8.64 -1.37
N ALA A 135 -14.73 7.55 -1.37
CA ALA A 135 -14.94 6.73 -2.57
C ALA A 135 -15.68 7.51 -3.67
N LEU A 136 -16.68 8.32 -3.31
CA LEU A 136 -17.41 9.18 -4.26
C LEU A 136 -16.54 10.33 -4.77
N GLU A 137 -15.76 10.98 -3.91
CA GLU A 137 -14.80 12.01 -4.32
C GLU A 137 -13.78 11.44 -5.31
N ALA A 138 -13.21 10.28 -5.02
CA ALA A 138 -12.27 9.61 -5.91
C ALA A 138 -12.92 9.20 -7.24
N ALA A 139 -14.13 8.62 -7.21
CA ALA A 139 -14.85 8.20 -8.40
C ALA A 139 -15.22 9.39 -9.29
N ASN A 140 -15.68 10.50 -8.71
CA ASN A 140 -16.01 11.72 -9.44
C ASN A 140 -14.79 12.50 -9.91
N GLY A 141 -13.64 12.33 -9.23
CA GLY A 141 -12.35 12.90 -9.63
C GLY A 141 -11.58 12.07 -10.65
N GLN A 142 -12.17 10.99 -11.19
CA GLN A 142 -11.55 10.17 -12.22
C GLN A 142 -11.57 10.87 -13.58
N SER A 143 -10.49 10.74 -14.34
CA SER A 143 -10.43 11.24 -15.71
C SER A 143 -11.30 10.43 -16.68
N ALA A 144 -11.56 11.01 -17.85
CA ALA A 144 -12.33 10.36 -18.93
C ALA A 144 -11.71 9.02 -19.40
N VAL A 145 -10.40 8.82 -19.22
CA VAL A 145 -9.70 7.59 -19.61
C VAL A 145 -9.68 6.53 -18.51
N GLY A 146 -10.22 6.83 -17.32
CA GLY A 146 -10.28 5.86 -16.23
C GLY A 146 -9.08 5.86 -15.29
N SER A 147 -8.35 6.97 -15.21
CA SER A 147 -7.20 7.14 -14.33
C SER A 147 -7.27 8.45 -13.55
N TRP A 148 -6.23 8.73 -12.78
CA TRP A 148 -6.05 9.94 -11.99
C TRP A 148 -4.64 10.50 -12.21
N GLY A 149 -4.45 11.78 -11.87
CA GLY A 149 -3.14 12.42 -11.78
C GLY A 149 -2.62 12.44 -10.35
N HIS A 150 -1.80 13.43 -10.00
CA HIS A 150 -1.47 13.73 -8.60
C HIS A 150 -2.71 14.17 -7.82
N GLY A 151 -3.59 14.93 -8.46
CA GLY A 151 -4.90 15.31 -7.98
C GLY A 151 -6.01 14.75 -8.85
N PHE A 152 -7.23 15.11 -8.50
CA PHE A 152 -8.43 14.71 -9.24
C PHE A 152 -8.54 15.47 -10.57
N ALA A 153 -9.27 14.87 -11.51
CA ALA A 153 -9.60 15.51 -12.77
C ALA A 153 -10.52 16.73 -12.54
N ILE A 154 -10.35 17.74 -13.38
CA ILE A 154 -11.31 18.84 -13.45
C ILE A 154 -12.64 18.36 -14.08
N PRO A 155 -13.75 19.12 -13.97
CA PRO A 155 -15.08 18.66 -14.37
C PRO A 155 -15.24 18.18 -15.82
N ASP A 156 -14.34 18.58 -16.73
CA ASP A 156 -14.32 18.11 -18.11
C ASP A 156 -13.54 16.76 -18.30
N GLY A 157 -13.03 16.17 -17.23
CA GLY A 157 -12.31 14.90 -17.23
C GLY A 157 -10.82 15.01 -17.57
N ARG A 158 -10.27 16.21 -17.69
CA ARG A 158 -8.82 16.42 -17.93
C ARG A 158 -8.03 16.36 -16.63
N LEU A 159 -6.81 15.87 -16.74
CA LEU A 159 -5.82 15.84 -15.66
C LEU A 159 -4.82 16.99 -15.84
N GLY A 160 -4.42 17.59 -14.73
CA GLY A 160 -3.36 18.59 -14.71
C GLY A 160 -1.96 17.97 -14.52
N GLY A 161 -0.92 18.79 -14.69
CA GLY A 161 0.45 18.42 -14.41
C GLY A 161 0.98 17.30 -15.31
N TYR A 162 1.41 16.20 -14.72
CA TYR A 162 1.93 15.02 -15.42
C TYR A 162 0.88 14.23 -16.22
N GLY A 163 -0.40 14.58 -16.12
CA GLY A 163 -1.46 13.75 -16.68
C GLY A 163 -1.73 12.50 -15.85
N MET A 164 -1.93 11.39 -16.53
CA MET A 164 -2.24 10.09 -15.92
C MET A 164 -1.07 9.54 -15.09
N MET A 165 -1.36 9.00 -13.93
CA MET A 165 -0.36 8.38 -13.05
C MET A 165 -0.87 7.04 -12.50
N ASN A 166 -0.22 5.96 -12.89
CA ASN A 166 -0.61 4.61 -12.45
C ASN A 166 -0.11 4.28 -11.03
N SER A 167 0.96 4.95 -10.56
CA SER A 167 1.48 4.73 -9.22
C SER A 167 0.44 4.99 -8.12
N PRO A 168 -0.26 6.13 -8.08
CA PRO A 168 -1.40 6.32 -7.19
C PRO A 168 -2.70 5.70 -7.74
N GLY A 169 -2.85 5.58 -9.06
CA GLY A 169 -4.09 5.13 -9.69
C GLY A 169 -4.42 3.67 -9.41
N VAL A 170 -3.43 2.78 -9.36
CA VAL A 170 -3.67 1.36 -9.06
C VAL A 170 -4.10 1.16 -7.60
N PRO A 171 -3.40 1.69 -6.57
CA PRO A 171 -3.88 1.63 -5.18
C PRO A 171 -5.26 2.26 -4.99
N LEU A 172 -5.52 3.38 -5.66
CA LEU A 172 -6.83 4.04 -5.60
C LEU A 172 -7.93 3.16 -6.21
N THR A 173 -7.65 2.45 -7.30
CA THR A 173 -8.60 1.49 -7.87
C THR A 173 -8.84 0.31 -6.93
N ILE A 174 -7.78 -0.25 -6.33
CA ILE A 174 -7.89 -1.30 -5.30
C ILE A 174 -8.80 -0.83 -4.17
N SER A 175 -8.58 0.38 -3.67
CA SER A 175 -9.36 0.92 -2.57
C SER A 175 -10.84 1.11 -2.90
N LEU A 176 -11.18 1.47 -4.14
CA LEU A 176 -12.58 1.52 -4.60
C LEU A 176 -13.21 0.13 -4.66
N VAL A 177 -12.47 -0.89 -5.12
CA VAL A 177 -12.95 -2.29 -5.09
C VAL A 177 -13.21 -2.72 -3.65
N MET A 178 -12.28 -2.46 -2.74
CA MET A 178 -12.43 -2.81 -1.33
C MET A 178 -13.55 -2.03 -0.65
N ALA A 179 -13.75 -0.75 -0.98
CA ALA A 179 -14.87 0.05 -0.50
C ALA A 179 -16.22 -0.54 -0.95
N ARG A 180 -16.31 -1.03 -2.19
CA ARG A 180 -17.47 -1.77 -2.69
C ARG A 180 -17.72 -3.04 -1.89
N GLU A 181 -16.70 -3.84 -1.62
CA GLU A 181 -16.80 -5.06 -0.80
C GLU A 181 -17.19 -4.75 0.64
N ALA A 182 -16.73 -3.62 1.19
CA ALA A 182 -17.12 -3.15 2.51
C ALA A 182 -18.57 -2.60 2.58
N GLY A 183 -19.23 -2.41 1.42
CA GLY A 183 -20.65 -2.04 1.35
C GLY A 183 -20.99 -0.71 0.68
N VAL A 184 -20.03 -0.02 0.07
CA VAL A 184 -20.29 1.18 -0.75
C VAL A 184 -20.86 0.73 -2.10
N LYS A 185 -22.14 1.04 -2.36
CA LYS A 185 -22.89 0.53 -3.53
C LYS A 185 -23.25 1.62 -4.55
N ASP A 186 -22.57 2.75 -4.50
CA ASP A 186 -22.83 3.87 -5.40
C ASP A 186 -22.43 3.54 -6.84
N PRO A 187 -23.28 3.82 -7.84
CA PRO A 187 -23.02 3.49 -9.24
C PRO A 187 -21.78 4.20 -9.81
N GLU A 188 -21.46 5.37 -9.30
CA GLU A 188 -20.25 6.14 -9.66
C GLU A 188 -18.99 5.36 -9.29
N VAL A 189 -18.97 4.70 -8.14
CA VAL A 189 -17.85 3.85 -7.70
C VAL A 189 -17.71 2.63 -8.61
N ALA A 190 -18.82 1.96 -8.94
CA ALA A 190 -18.81 0.83 -9.86
C ALA A 190 -18.31 1.22 -11.26
N ARG A 191 -18.75 2.37 -11.77
CA ARG A 191 -18.28 2.94 -13.05
C ARG A 191 -16.78 3.24 -13.01
N ALA A 192 -16.29 3.85 -11.94
CA ALA A 192 -14.88 4.20 -11.81
C ALA A 192 -13.98 2.96 -11.77
N ILE A 193 -14.39 1.92 -11.05
CA ILE A 193 -13.70 0.62 -11.03
C ILE A 193 -13.60 0.04 -12.45
N GLU A 194 -14.71 0.00 -13.20
CA GLU A 194 -14.72 -0.58 -14.54
C GLU A 194 -13.87 0.23 -15.53
N LEU A 195 -13.91 1.55 -15.47
CA LEU A 195 -13.08 2.40 -16.34
C LEU A 195 -11.59 2.18 -16.08
N SER A 196 -11.19 2.11 -14.80
CA SER A 196 -9.79 1.87 -14.43
C SER A 196 -9.35 0.45 -14.78
N ALA A 197 -10.20 -0.56 -14.53
CA ALA A 197 -9.91 -1.94 -14.91
C ALA A 197 -9.76 -2.06 -16.44
N ARG A 198 -10.59 -1.37 -17.22
CA ARG A 198 -10.47 -1.33 -18.69
C ARG A 198 -9.13 -0.74 -19.14
N LEU A 199 -8.69 0.35 -18.51
CA LEU A 199 -7.38 0.94 -18.79
C LEU A 199 -6.26 -0.05 -18.50
N LEU A 200 -6.29 -0.69 -17.34
CA LEU A 200 -5.25 -1.64 -16.94
C LEU A 200 -5.26 -2.92 -17.76
N ARG A 201 -6.43 -3.41 -18.19
CA ARG A 201 -6.52 -4.54 -19.15
C ARG A 201 -5.79 -4.26 -20.48
N PHE A 202 -5.66 -2.98 -20.86
CA PHE A 202 -4.91 -2.60 -22.05
C PHE A 202 -3.45 -3.06 -21.99
N TYR A 203 -2.84 -3.10 -20.82
CA TYR A 203 -1.45 -3.52 -20.65
C TYR A 203 -1.24 -5.04 -20.67
N ILE A 204 -2.30 -5.86 -20.49
CA ILE A 204 -2.20 -7.32 -20.49
C ILE A 204 -1.65 -7.80 -21.83
N GLY A 205 -0.56 -8.57 -21.79
CA GLY A 205 0.13 -9.10 -22.97
C GLY A 205 1.00 -8.07 -23.71
N LYS A 206 1.11 -6.83 -23.22
CA LYS A 206 1.89 -5.78 -23.88
C LYS A 206 3.12 -5.32 -23.09
N GLY A 207 3.16 -5.55 -21.80
CA GLY A 207 4.27 -5.16 -20.95
C GLY A 207 3.82 -4.74 -19.56
N ALA A 208 4.75 -4.16 -18.80
CA ALA A 208 4.50 -3.67 -17.46
C ALA A 208 3.57 -2.44 -17.45
N VAL A 209 2.88 -2.23 -16.32
CA VAL A 209 2.11 -1.00 -16.06
C VAL A 209 3.08 0.17 -15.93
N PRO A 210 3.06 1.17 -16.82
CA PRO A 210 4.00 2.29 -16.75
C PRO A 210 3.69 3.22 -15.59
N TYR A 211 4.64 4.06 -15.22
CA TYR A 211 4.48 5.06 -14.17
C TYR A 211 3.31 6.02 -14.45
N GLY A 212 3.24 6.51 -15.67
CA GLY A 212 2.25 7.49 -16.08
C GLY A 212 1.77 7.27 -17.53
N ASP A 213 1.63 8.36 -18.27
CA ASP A 213 1.14 8.39 -19.63
C ASP A 213 2.21 7.96 -20.64
N HIS A 214 2.57 6.70 -20.60
CA HIS A 214 3.56 6.07 -21.46
C HIS A 214 2.99 4.78 -22.07
N HIS A 215 3.66 4.31 -23.14
CA HIS A 215 3.39 2.97 -23.66
C HIS A 215 3.92 1.90 -22.67
N PRO A 216 3.43 0.66 -22.75
CA PRO A 216 3.91 -0.43 -21.91
C PRO A 216 5.43 -0.61 -22.05
N TRP A 217 6.13 -0.75 -20.95
CA TRP A 217 7.57 -1.02 -20.94
C TRP A 217 7.83 -2.50 -21.18
N ILE A 218 8.74 -2.81 -22.10
CA ILE A 218 9.17 -4.17 -22.41
C ILE A 218 10.60 -4.41 -21.93
N GLU A 219 11.44 -3.39 -22.00
CA GLU A 219 12.88 -3.49 -21.76
C GLU A 219 13.32 -2.84 -20.47
N ASN A 220 12.57 -1.89 -19.98
CA ASN A 220 12.86 -1.18 -18.74
C ASN A 220 11.72 -1.38 -17.76
N HIS A 221 12.01 -1.90 -16.65
CA HIS A 221 11.08 -2.50 -15.72
C HIS A 221 10.89 -1.65 -14.46
N ASP A 222 10.65 -0.40 -14.57
CA ASP A 222 10.36 0.51 -13.44
C ASP A 222 9.08 0.17 -12.65
N ASP A 223 8.56 -1.08 -12.78
CA ASP A 223 7.13 -1.27 -12.58
C ASP A 223 6.75 -2.49 -11.76
N ASN A 224 7.72 -3.09 -11.08
CA ASN A 224 7.51 -4.26 -10.24
C ASN A 224 6.33 -4.07 -9.28
N GLY A 225 6.34 -3.02 -8.46
CA GLY A 225 5.28 -2.74 -7.51
C GLY A 225 3.93 -2.42 -8.15
N LYS A 226 3.92 -1.67 -9.25
CA LYS A 226 2.67 -1.37 -9.98
C LYS A 226 2.08 -2.63 -10.60
N CYS A 227 2.90 -3.51 -11.14
CA CYS A 227 2.45 -4.82 -11.64
C CYS A 227 1.96 -5.72 -10.50
N GLY A 228 2.65 -5.76 -9.36
CA GLY A 228 2.20 -6.49 -8.18
C GLY A 228 0.83 -6.03 -7.70
N MET A 229 0.64 -4.72 -7.59
CA MET A 229 -0.67 -4.14 -7.23
C MET A 229 -1.75 -4.42 -8.28
N ALA A 230 -1.41 -4.35 -9.58
CA ALA A 230 -2.36 -4.72 -10.63
C ALA A 230 -2.75 -6.20 -10.55
N ALA A 231 -1.83 -7.10 -10.20
CA ALA A 231 -2.15 -8.50 -9.96
C ALA A 231 -3.16 -8.66 -8.80
N VAL A 232 -2.96 -7.93 -7.70
CA VAL A 232 -3.92 -7.90 -6.57
C VAL A 232 -5.28 -7.38 -7.04
N LEU A 233 -5.31 -6.27 -7.77
CA LEU A 233 -6.55 -5.70 -8.29
C LEU A 233 -7.33 -6.72 -9.13
N PHE A 234 -6.68 -7.35 -10.11
CA PHE A 234 -7.36 -8.31 -10.99
C PHE A 234 -7.79 -9.58 -10.25
N ASN A 235 -7.05 -9.98 -9.20
CA ASN A 235 -7.48 -11.05 -8.32
C ASN A 235 -8.76 -10.67 -7.54
N LEU A 236 -8.83 -9.47 -6.99
CA LEU A 236 -10.04 -8.95 -6.32
C LEU A 236 -11.24 -8.84 -7.28
N LEU A 237 -11.00 -8.58 -8.56
CA LEU A 237 -12.03 -8.54 -9.59
C LEU A 237 -12.43 -9.93 -10.11
N GLY A 238 -11.78 -11.00 -9.69
CA GLY A 238 -12.00 -12.36 -10.18
C GLY A 238 -11.46 -12.63 -11.59
N GLU A 239 -10.55 -11.80 -12.08
CA GLU A 239 -9.97 -11.87 -13.43
C GLU A 239 -8.62 -12.60 -13.43
N ALA A 240 -8.64 -13.92 -13.32
CA ALA A 240 -7.45 -14.75 -13.17
C ALA A 240 -6.36 -14.51 -14.23
N LYS A 241 -6.71 -14.28 -15.49
CA LYS A 241 -5.73 -14.02 -16.57
C LYS A 241 -4.94 -12.73 -16.34
N GLY A 242 -5.63 -11.67 -15.92
CA GLY A 242 -4.98 -10.40 -15.58
C GLY A 242 -4.09 -10.54 -14.35
N ALA A 243 -4.59 -11.18 -13.30
CA ALA A 243 -3.84 -11.45 -12.08
C ALA A 243 -2.55 -12.26 -12.36
N GLU A 244 -2.64 -13.34 -13.14
CA GLU A 244 -1.49 -14.14 -13.53
C GLU A 244 -0.47 -13.35 -14.36
N PHE A 245 -0.93 -12.61 -15.37
CA PHE A 245 -0.04 -11.82 -16.23
C PHE A 245 0.77 -10.82 -15.39
N PHE A 246 0.11 -10.00 -14.58
CA PHE A 246 0.79 -8.99 -13.79
C PHE A 246 1.64 -9.56 -12.65
N SER A 247 1.26 -10.69 -12.07
CA SER A 247 2.09 -11.41 -11.10
C SER A 247 3.40 -11.87 -11.73
N ARG A 248 3.36 -12.43 -12.95
CA ARG A 248 4.57 -12.81 -13.70
C ARG A 248 5.43 -11.60 -14.06
N MET A 249 4.82 -10.50 -14.48
CA MET A 249 5.54 -9.24 -14.77
C MET A 249 6.25 -8.72 -13.53
N SER A 250 5.58 -8.67 -12.39
CA SER A 250 6.15 -8.26 -11.12
C SER A 250 7.35 -9.12 -10.72
N SER A 251 7.22 -10.45 -10.83
CA SER A 251 8.30 -11.38 -10.50
C SER A 251 9.49 -11.27 -11.46
N ALA A 252 9.25 -11.08 -12.76
CA ALA A 252 10.30 -10.94 -13.77
C ALA A 252 11.12 -9.67 -13.58
N SER A 253 10.51 -8.59 -13.10
CA SER A 253 11.18 -7.31 -12.90
C SER A 253 11.82 -7.15 -11.52
N TYR A 254 11.63 -8.10 -10.60
CA TYR A 254 12.03 -8.00 -9.20
C TYR A 254 13.52 -7.66 -8.98
N GLY A 255 14.43 -8.30 -9.71
CA GLY A 255 15.86 -8.13 -9.50
C GLY A 255 16.39 -6.72 -9.84
N PRO A 256 16.26 -6.29 -11.12
CA PRO A 256 16.81 -5.00 -11.56
C PRO A 256 16.12 -3.80 -10.94
N GLU A 257 14.82 -3.91 -10.69
CA GLU A 257 13.97 -2.76 -10.44
C GLU A 257 13.75 -2.45 -8.99
N ARG A 258 13.94 -3.43 -8.14
CA ARG A 258 13.95 -3.21 -6.71
C ARG A 258 14.90 -2.08 -6.31
N ASP A 259 16.02 -1.96 -6.98
CA ASP A 259 17.09 -1.05 -6.62
C ASP A 259 17.10 0.25 -7.44
N THR A 260 16.46 0.28 -8.61
CA THR A 260 16.56 1.39 -9.57
C THR A 260 15.24 1.99 -9.99
N GLY A 261 14.11 1.35 -9.71
CA GLY A 261 12.79 1.86 -10.08
C GLY A 261 12.47 3.20 -9.42
N HIS A 262 11.84 4.09 -10.16
CA HIS A 262 11.54 5.46 -9.74
C HIS A 262 10.74 5.52 -8.42
N THR A 263 9.89 4.56 -8.16
CA THR A 263 9.12 4.41 -6.92
C THR A 263 9.45 3.09 -6.20
N GLY A 264 10.57 2.46 -6.56
CA GLY A 264 10.92 1.10 -6.20
C GLY A 264 10.91 0.82 -4.70
N ASN A 265 11.44 1.73 -3.91
CA ASN A 265 11.53 1.55 -2.46
C ASN A 265 10.18 1.58 -1.73
N PHE A 266 9.12 2.04 -2.41
CA PHE A 266 7.81 2.20 -1.80
C PHE A 266 6.81 1.13 -2.25
N PHE A 267 6.84 0.78 -3.53
CA PHE A 267 5.89 -0.16 -4.13
C PHE A 267 6.45 -1.56 -4.38
N ASN A 268 7.77 -1.71 -4.32
CA ASN A 268 8.45 -2.99 -4.59
C ASN A 268 8.68 -3.83 -3.32
N ILE A 269 7.88 -3.61 -2.30
CA ILE A 269 7.89 -4.44 -1.09
C ILE A 269 6.99 -5.65 -1.37
N LEU A 270 7.61 -6.82 -1.31
CA LEU A 270 6.92 -8.10 -1.33
C LEU A 270 6.58 -8.55 0.08
#